data_84db7c56e7e79e3ab9dbbc31a5697cc3
#
_entry.id   84db7c56e7e79e3ab9dbbc31a5697cc3
#
_cell.length_a   1.000
_cell.length_b   1.000
_cell.length_c   1.000
_cell.angle_alpha   90.00
_cell.angle_beta   90.00
_cell.angle_gamma   90.00
#
_symmetry.space_group_name_H-M   'P 1'
#
loop_
_entity.id
_entity.type
_entity.pdbx_description
1 polymer ?
#
loop_
_entity_poly.entity_id
_entity_poly.type
_entity_poly.pdbx_seq_one_letter_code
_entity_poly.pdbx_strand_id
1 'polypeptide(L)'
;MEPQNKRAEIQALALESALRQKRAGLSVSMGVGKTYIGLQYLDKLFTLAKKPDAKFLVVAPKVDIFQSWTDDAEKFHLFYLTEHITFSTYISLNKHLPSDYDIVILDEAHNTKGSHLEFLSRYNGRILGLTGTPPKWLQSEKGQIMQEYYPIVYSYKVDQAVGSGILNDYRIYVHSIELSTANTLETKQGWKTSERKNYEWLRRQIEEANDKNRFMKQIFCVSALKQYASKEIYSRRCLSKIPADEKCLIFANTIDQAERICKDSHHSKKKDSSALEAFKAGSITRLSAVEQLSEGVTIPGLKHIIILHAYGNEKKASQKIGRVLRLNPDEVAKIHILQYESTIDETWVKRALEEFNQDKIKYIKL
;
A
#
# COMPACT_ATOMS: atom_id res chain seq x y z
N MET A 1 -5.50 -29.54 -4.84
CA MET A 1 -6.40 -28.83 -3.89
C MET A 1 -6.75 -27.51 -4.55
N GLU A 2 -8.04 -27.18 -4.69
CA GLU A 2 -8.43 -25.93 -5.35
C GLU A 2 -7.92 -24.69 -4.58
N PRO A 3 -7.56 -23.61 -5.26
CA PRO A 3 -7.00 -22.40 -4.62
C PRO A 3 -7.89 -21.81 -3.52
N GLN A 4 -9.21 -21.95 -3.65
CA GLN A 4 -10.17 -21.49 -2.65
C GLN A 4 -10.09 -22.29 -1.34
N ASN A 5 -9.90 -23.61 -1.41
CA ASN A 5 -9.74 -24.46 -0.22
C ASN A 5 -8.44 -24.10 0.53
N LYS A 6 -7.36 -23.80 -0.21
CA LYS A 6 -6.08 -23.42 0.40
C LYS A 6 -6.14 -22.05 1.06
N ARG A 7 -6.88 -21.10 0.48
CA ARG A 7 -7.12 -19.80 1.11
C ARG A 7 -7.89 -19.93 2.42
N ALA A 8 -8.94 -20.73 2.44
CA ALA A 8 -9.72 -21.01 3.65
C ALA A 8 -8.88 -21.65 4.75
N GLU A 9 -8.01 -22.60 4.40
CA GLU A 9 -7.05 -23.22 5.33
C GLU A 9 -6.14 -22.20 5.97
N ILE A 10 -5.54 -21.30 5.18
CA ILE A 10 -4.64 -20.26 5.68
C ILE A 10 -5.38 -19.25 6.56
N GLN A 11 -6.60 -18.88 6.18
CA GLN A 11 -7.45 -18.02 7.00
C GLN A 11 -7.78 -18.68 8.35
N ALA A 12 -8.09 -19.97 8.35
CA ALA A 12 -8.35 -20.72 9.56
C ALA A 12 -7.13 -20.81 10.49
N LEU A 13 -5.94 -21.10 9.95
CA LEU A 13 -4.69 -21.14 10.71
C LEU A 13 -4.31 -19.77 11.30
N ALA A 14 -4.50 -18.71 10.53
CA ALA A 14 -4.26 -17.35 11.01
C ALA A 14 -5.24 -16.99 12.14
N LEU A 15 -6.52 -17.30 11.98
CA LEU A 15 -7.55 -17.08 12.99
C LEU A 15 -7.26 -17.87 14.28
N GLU A 16 -6.95 -19.14 14.17
CA GLU A 16 -6.61 -19.99 15.32
C GLU A 16 -5.40 -19.45 16.08
N SER A 17 -4.36 -19.02 15.36
CA SER A 17 -3.16 -18.43 15.96
C SER A 17 -3.50 -17.14 16.73
N ALA A 18 -4.39 -16.29 16.20
CA ALA A 18 -4.81 -15.06 16.85
C ALA A 18 -5.69 -15.32 18.09
N LEU A 19 -6.61 -16.28 18.04
CA LEU A 19 -7.53 -16.59 19.14
C LEU A 19 -6.81 -17.07 20.40
N ARG A 20 -5.66 -17.72 20.26
CA ARG A 20 -4.83 -18.22 21.38
C ARG A 20 -4.20 -17.12 22.21
N GLN A 21 -4.13 -15.90 21.69
CA GLN A 21 -3.43 -14.80 22.35
C GLN A 21 -4.38 -13.64 22.69
N LYS A 22 -4.12 -12.96 23.81
CA LYS A 22 -4.85 -11.74 24.16
C LYS A 22 -4.44 -10.56 23.26
N ARG A 23 -3.18 -10.54 22.85
CA ARG A 23 -2.57 -9.56 21.94
C ARG A 23 -1.92 -10.32 20.79
N ALA A 24 -2.42 -10.13 19.59
CA ALA A 24 -1.96 -10.86 18.41
C ALA A 24 -1.81 -9.93 17.21
N GLY A 25 -0.82 -10.21 16.38
CA GLY A 25 -0.62 -9.59 15.09
C GLY A 25 -0.61 -10.65 14.00
N LEU A 26 -1.27 -10.39 12.90
CA LEU A 26 -1.26 -11.22 11.71
C LEU A 26 -0.57 -10.47 10.57
N SER A 27 0.54 -11.04 10.09
CA SER A 27 1.24 -10.55 8.91
C SER A 27 0.80 -11.37 7.70
N VAL A 28 -0.29 -10.95 7.07
CA VAL A 28 -0.89 -11.66 5.94
C VAL A 28 -0.88 -10.78 4.71
N SER A 29 -0.40 -11.34 3.59
CA SER A 29 -0.31 -10.62 2.32
C SER A 29 -1.67 -10.10 1.85
N MET A 30 -1.65 -9.06 1.01
CA MET A 30 -2.87 -8.55 0.38
C MET A 30 -3.53 -9.64 -0.47
N GLY A 31 -4.87 -9.62 -0.55
CA GLY A 31 -5.65 -10.61 -1.32
C GLY A 31 -6.00 -11.89 -0.57
N VAL A 32 -5.33 -12.22 0.53
CA VAL A 32 -5.68 -13.41 1.35
C VAL A 32 -6.96 -13.21 2.17
N GLY A 33 -7.38 -11.96 2.43
CA GLY A 33 -8.64 -11.63 3.12
C GLY A 33 -8.46 -11.26 4.59
N LYS A 34 -7.58 -10.31 4.89
CA LYS A 34 -7.37 -9.79 6.26
C LYS A 34 -8.66 -9.34 6.94
N THR A 35 -9.50 -8.57 6.23
CA THR A 35 -10.79 -8.09 6.73
C THR A 35 -11.69 -9.24 7.15
N TYR A 36 -11.78 -10.27 6.31
CA TYR A 36 -12.56 -11.47 6.62
C TYR A 36 -12.04 -12.20 7.86
N ILE A 37 -10.70 -12.36 8.00
CA ILE A 37 -10.11 -12.95 9.21
C ILE A 37 -10.47 -12.11 10.44
N GLY A 38 -10.43 -10.77 10.32
CA GLY A 38 -10.84 -9.87 11.39
C GLY A 38 -12.30 -10.03 11.80
N LEU A 39 -13.21 -10.12 10.83
CA LEU A 39 -14.63 -10.38 11.07
C LEU A 39 -14.87 -11.75 11.72
N GLN A 40 -14.21 -12.80 11.24
CA GLN A 40 -14.28 -14.14 11.87
C GLN A 40 -13.73 -14.14 13.29
N TYR A 41 -12.69 -13.35 13.58
CA TYR A 41 -12.16 -13.20 14.93
C TYR A 41 -13.20 -12.55 15.87
N LEU A 42 -13.88 -11.50 15.42
CA LEU A 42 -14.98 -10.88 16.19
C LEU A 42 -16.13 -11.85 16.38
N ASP A 43 -16.57 -12.54 15.33
CA ASP A 43 -17.66 -13.54 15.39
C ASP A 43 -17.40 -14.63 16.43
N LYS A 44 -16.19 -15.25 16.36
CA LYS A 44 -15.82 -16.30 17.31
C LYS A 44 -15.81 -15.82 18.74
N LEU A 45 -15.26 -14.64 19.02
CA LEU A 45 -15.19 -14.11 20.37
C LEU A 45 -16.55 -13.61 20.86
N PHE A 46 -17.38 -13.02 20.00
CA PHE A 46 -18.74 -12.63 20.32
C PHE A 46 -19.59 -13.85 20.74
N THR A 47 -19.53 -14.91 19.94
CA THR A 47 -20.25 -16.16 20.23
C THR A 47 -19.77 -16.83 21.52
N LEU A 48 -18.44 -16.83 21.76
CA LEU A 48 -17.87 -17.44 22.97
C LEU A 48 -18.17 -16.65 24.23
N ALA A 49 -18.13 -15.30 24.15
CA ALA A 49 -18.34 -14.45 25.31
C ALA A 49 -19.81 -14.43 25.79
N LYS A 50 -20.77 -14.76 24.92
CA LYS A 50 -22.21 -14.65 25.16
C LYS A 50 -22.61 -13.30 25.76
N LYS A 51 -21.95 -12.20 25.30
CA LYS A 51 -22.15 -10.83 25.77
C LYS A 51 -22.89 -10.04 24.67
N PRO A 52 -24.23 -9.89 24.78
CA PRO A 52 -25.04 -9.23 23.73
C PRO A 52 -24.69 -7.76 23.49
N ASP A 53 -24.14 -7.09 24.50
CA ASP A 53 -23.73 -5.69 24.50
C ASP A 53 -22.24 -5.49 24.26
N ALA A 54 -21.55 -6.52 23.73
CA ALA A 54 -20.12 -6.41 23.40
C ALA A 54 -19.86 -5.28 22.41
N LYS A 55 -18.79 -4.52 22.64
CA LYS A 55 -18.39 -3.38 21.79
C LYS A 55 -17.00 -3.59 21.21
N PHE A 56 -16.90 -3.38 19.92
CA PHE A 56 -15.66 -3.56 19.15
C PHE A 56 -15.19 -2.23 18.57
N LEU A 57 -13.89 -2.00 18.56
CA LEU A 57 -13.30 -0.85 17.90
C LEU A 57 -12.43 -1.33 16.72
N VAL A 58 -12.78 -0.95 15.51
CA VAL A 58 -11.96 -1.18 14.30
C VAL A 58 -11.28 0.12 13.91
N VAL A 59 -9.95 0.12 13.98
CA VAL A 59 -9.12 1.30 13.67
C VAL A 59 -8.44 1.09 12.34
N ALA A 60 -8.66 1.99 11.38
CA ALA A 60 -8.06 1.93 10.05
C ALA A 60 -7.37 3.26 9.67
N PRO A 61 -6.46 3.27 8.68
CA PRO A 61 -5.76 4.48 8.26
C PRO A 61 -6.67 5.56 7.66
N LYS A 62 -7.77 5.17 7.01
CA LYS A 62 -8.68 6.04 6.27
C LYS A 62 -10.13 5.58 6.42
N VAL A 63 -11.05 6.53 6.32
CA VAL A 63 -12.51 6.29 6.39
C VAL A 63 -12.99 5.37 5.25
N ASP A 64 -12.40 5.48 4.06
CA ASP A 64 -12.78 4.68 2.89
C ASP A 64 -12.63 3.15 3.13
N ILE A 65 -11.81 2.75 4.09
CA ILE A 65 -11.61 1.33 4.46
C ILE A 65 -12.81 0.79 5.23
N PHE A 66 -13.56 1.63 5.94
CA PHE A 66 -14.73 1.20 6.73
C PHE A 66 -15.78 0.53 5.83
N GLN A 67 -15.99 1.08 4.63
CA GLN A 67 -16.91 0.49 3.66
C GLN A 67 -16.50 -0.95 3.30
N SER A 68 -15.20 -1.21 3.13
CA SER A 68 -14.72 -2.57 2.84
C SER A 68 -15.04 -3.57 3.96
N TRP A 69 -15.04 -3.12 5.22
CA TRP A 69 -15.42 -3.97 6.36
C TRP A 69 -16.92 -4.27 6.33
N THR A 70 -17.75 -3.30 6.02
CA THR A 70 -19.21 -3.46 5.91
C THR A 70 -19.58 -4.36 4.73
N ASP A 71 -18.97 -4.14 3.55
CA ASP A 71 -19.19 -4.95 2.35
C ASP A 71 -18.77 -6.41 2.57
N ASP A 72 -17.61 -6.64 3.22
CA ASP A 72 -17.17 -8.00 3.55
C ASP A 72 -18.08 -8.64 4.62
N ALA A 73 -18.56 -7.88 5.61
CA ALA A 73 -19.51 -8.38 6.61
C ALA A 73 -20.82 -8.84 5.96
N GLU A 74 -21.35 -8.08 5.01
CA GLU A 74 -22.54 -8.45 4.25
C GLU A 74 -22.29 -9.69 3.40
N LYS A 75 -21.23 -9.69 2.63
CA LYS A 75 -20.82 -10.78 1.73
C LYS A 75 -20.67 -12.12 2.43
N PHE A 76 -20.18 -12.11 3.67
CA PHE A 76 -19.91 -13.33 4.44
C PHE A 76 -20.99 -13.62 5.50
N HIS A 77 -22.14 -12.97 5.44
CA HIS A 77 -23.27 -13.15 6.35
C HIS A 77 -22.92 -12.85 7.82
N LEU A 78 -22.03 -11.89 8.07
CA LEU A 78 -21.60 -11.41 9.38
C LEU A 78 -22.04 -9.98 9.65
N PHE A 79 -23.07 -9.51 8.92
CA PHE A 79 -23.52 -8.11 8.99
C PHE A 79 -24.01 -7.70 10.39
N TYR A 80 -24.56 -8.64 11.15
CA TYR A 80 -24.97 -8.37 12.54
C TYR A 80 -23.85 -7.85 13.45
N LEU A 81 -22.59 -8.15 13.13
CA LEU A 81 -21.44 -7.62 13.88
C LEU A 81 -21.28 -6.12 13.72
N THR A 82 -21.79 -5.54 12.62
CA THR A 82 -21.63 -4.10 12.34
C THR A 82 -22.32 -3.22 13.37
N GLU A 83 -23.37 -3.70 14.03
CA GLU A 83 -24.07 -3.01 15.11
C GLU A 83 -23.20 -2.90 16.38
N HIS A 84 -22.21 -3.78 16.52
CA HIS A 84 -21.28 -3.83 17.64
C HIS A 84 -19.95 -3.10 17.34
N ILE A 85 -19.69 -2.73 16.06
CA ILE A 85 -18.44 -2.15 15.62
C ILE A 85 -18.51 -0.62 15.61
N THR A 86 -17.62 0.02 16.34
CA THR A 86 -17.28 1.42 16.17
C THR A 86 -16.08 1.53 15.25
N PHE A 87 -16.23 2.24 14.13
CA PHE A 87 -15.11 2.52 13.22
C PHE A 87 -14.40 3.81 13.61
N SER A 88 -13.08 3.79 13.61
CA SER A 88 -12.24 4.95 13.89
C SER A 88 -11.00 4.99 13.01
N THR A 89 -10.45 6.18 12.85
CA THR A 89 -9.12 6.32 12.23
C THR A 89 -8.03 6.38 13.30
N TYR A 90 -6.78 6.07 12.91
CA TYR A 90 -5.64 6.23 13.82
C TYR A 90 -5.53 7.66 14.38
N ILE A 91 -5.87 8.69 13.59
CA ILE A 91 -5.85 10.09 14.05
C ILE A 91 -6.85 10.33 15.19
N SER A 92 -7.95 9.60 15.20
CA SER A 92 -9.03 9.76 16.18
C SER A 92 -8.95 8.75 17.33
N LEU A 93 -7.99 7.82 17.34
CA LEU A 93 -7.92 6.73 18.31
C LEU A 93 -7.94 7.22 19.77
N ASN A 94 -7.16 8.25 20.09
CA ASN A 94 -7.08 8.80 21.45
C ASN A 94 -8.33 9.54 21.92
N LYS A 95 -9.32 9.74 21.05
CA LYS A 95 -10.62 10.32 21.43
C LYS A 95 -11.56 9.27 22.06
N HIS A 96 -11.23 7.99 21.94
CA HIS A 96 -12.00 6.89 22.49
C HIS A 96 -11.53 6.56 23.90
N LEU A 97 -12.48 6.16 24.77
CA LEU A 97 -12.16 5.63 26.08
C LEU A 97 -11.82 4.15 25.96
N PRO A 98 -10.63 3.70 26.41
CA PRO A 98 -10.23 2.30 26.29
C PRO A 98 -11.18 1.31 26.97
N SER A 99 -11.84 1.73 28.06
CA SER A 99 -12.80 0.93 28.82
C SER A 99 -14.10 0.61 28.07
N ASP A 100 -14.40 1.34 27.00
CA ASP A 100 -15.68 1.19 26.28
C ASP A 100 -15.68 0.00 25.33
N TYR A 101 -14.53 -0.63 25.11
CA TYR A 101 -14.39 -1.67 24.09
C TYR A 101 -13.84 -2.98 24.67
N ASP A 102 -14.45 -4.09 24.25
CA ASP A 102 -14.01 -5.45 24.61
C ASP A 102 -12.88 -5.93 23.71
N ILE A 103 -12.91 -5.55 22.42
CA ILE A 103 -11.95 -5.94 21.41
C ILE A 103 -11.55 -4.74 20.54
N VAL A 104 -10.28 -4.60 20.28
CA VAL A 104 -9.72 -3.61 19.34
C VAL A 104 -9.04 -4.33 18.17
N ILE A 105 -9.46 -4.00 16.96
CA ILE A 105 -8.75 -4.42 15.73
C ILE A 105 -8.01 -3.21 15.16
N LEU A 106 -6.72 -3.39 14.92
CA LEU A 106 -5.85 -2.40 14.27
C LEU A 106 -5.64 -2.85 12.82
N ASP A 107 -6.45 -2.33 11.89
CA ASP A 107 -6.29 -2.63 10.47
C ASP A 107 -5.15 -1.78 9.88
N GLU A 108 -4.32 -2.40 9.04
CA GLU A 108 -3.02 -1.88 8.61
C GLU A 108 -2.20 -1.40 9.83
N ALA A 109 -2.05 -2.28 10.82
CA ALA A 109 -1.47 -2.03 12.15
C ALA A 109 -0.10 -1.35 12.13
N HIS A 110 0.67 -1.49 11.04
CA HIS A 110 1.92 -0.77 10.85
C HIS A 110 1.79 0.76 10.83
N ASN A 111 0.57 1.31 10.82
CA ASN A 111 0.32 2.75 10.98
C ASN A 111 0.32 3.21 12.43
N THR A 112 0.38 2.29 13.38
CA THR A 112 0.53 2.63 14.81
C THR A 112 1.85 3.36 15.06
N LYS A 113 1.78 4.41 15.91
CA LYS A 113 2.89 5.30 16.26
C LYS A 113 2.88 5.57 17.76
N GLY A 114 3.93 6.17 18.29
CA GLY A 114 4.02 6.57 19.71
C GLY A 114 2.87 7.45 20.20
N SER A 115 2.31 8.31 19.33
CA SER A 115 1.14 9.11 19.68
C SER A 115 -0.10 8.28 20.03
N HIS A 116 -0.19 7.01 19.66
CA HIS A 116 -1.32 6.13 19.96
C HIS A 116 -1.14 5.35 21.27
N LEU A 117 0.03 5.47 21.90
CA LEU A 117 0.34 4.79 23.16
C LEU A 117 -0.56 5.24 24.31
N GLU A 118 -1.07 6.47 24.27
CA GLU A 118 -2.02 6.97 25.26
C GLU A 118 -3.27 6.08 25.38
N PHE A 119 -3.81 5.64 24.26
CA PHE A 119 -4.92 4.69 24.25
C PHE A 119 -4.45 3.26 24.54
N LEU A 120 -3.41 2.78 23.82
CA LEU A 120 -2.99 1.38 23.87
C LEU A 120 -2.47 0.94 25.23
N SER A 121 -1.73 1.80 25.96
CA SER A 121 -1.20 1.48 27.28
C SER A 121 -2.29 1.34 28.35
N ARG A 122 -3.40 2.04 28.18
CA ARG A 122 -4.56 1.99 29.08
C ARG A 122 -5.56 0.90 28.70
N TYR A 123 -5.42 0.32 27.50
CA TYR A 123 -6.35 -0.69 27.03
C TYR A 123 -5.96 -2.08 27.51
N ASN A 124 -6.89 -2.72 28.24
CA ASN A 124 -6.70 -4.04 28.84
C ASN A 124 -7.42 -5.19 28.13
N GLY A 125 -8.21 -4.90 27.08
CA GLY A 125 -8.92 -5.91 26.28
C GLY A 125 -8.05 -6.67 25.31
N ARG A 126 -8.68 -7.35 24.36
CA ARG A 126 -8.00 -8.08 23.30
C ARG A 126 -7.64 -7.15 22.14
N ILE A 127 -6.42 -7.28 21.63
CA ILE A 127 -5.94 -6.54 20.44
C ILE A 127 -5.61 -7.53 19.32
N LEU A 128 -6.15 -7.28 18.13
CA LEU A 128 -5.74 -7.94 16.90
C LEU A 128 -5.17 -6.91 15.93
N GLY A 129 -3.89 -7.00 15.60
CA GLY A 129 -3.24 -6.21 14.55
C GLY A 129 -3.25 -6.96 13.22
N LEU A 130 -3.79 -6.34 12.17
CA LEU A 130 -3.79 -6.88 10.81
C LEU A 130 -2.83 -6.05 9.95
N THR A 131 -1.87 -6.67 9.29
CA THR A 131 -0.94 -5.97 8.41
C THR A 131 -0.42 -6.88 7.30
N GLY A 132 -0.14 -6.32 6.12
CA GLY A 132 0.61 -7.02 5.06
C GLY A 132 2.11 -6.72 5.11
N THR A 133 2.51 -5.68 5.86
CA THR A 133 3.88 -5.15 5.88
C THR A 133 4.28 -4.77 7.31
N PRO A 134 4.60 -5.75 8.18
CA PRO A 134 5.00 -5.47 9.56
C PRO A 134 6.30 -4.65 9.60
N PRO A 135 6.59 -3.94 10.70
CA PRO A 135 7.87 -3.28 10.89
C PRO A 135 9.03 -4.28 10.83
N LYS A 136 10.04 -4.02 9.99
CA LYS A 136 11.24 -4.88 9.86
C LYS A 136 12.20 -4.73 11.03
N TRP A 137 12.37 -3.50 11.53
CA TRP A 137 13.31 -3.17 12.60
C TRP A 137 12.58 -3.23 13.94
N LEU A 138 12.81 -4.31 14.67
CA LEU A 138 12.16 -4.54 15.96
C LEU A 138 12.54 -3.49 17.01
N GLN A 139 13.75 -2.92 16.91
CA GLN A 139 14.23 -1.84 17.79
C GLN A 139 13.68 -0.45 17.44
N SER A 140 12.99 -0.29 16.29
CA SER A 140 12.33 0.97 15.98
C SER A 140 11.11 1.17 16.89
N GLU A 141 10.68 2.43 17.08
CA GLU A 141 9.44 2.75 17.79
C GLU A 141 8.27 1.86 17.35
N LYS A 142 8.07 1.72 16.04
CA LYS A 142 7.01 0.86 15.48
C LYS A 142 7.23 -0.63 15.76
N GLY A 143 8.45 -1.07 15.75
CA GLY A 143 8.81 -2.45 16.08
C GLY A 143 8.53 -2.78 17.53
N GLN A 144 8.87 -1.87 18.45
CA GLN A 144 8.58 -2.01 19.88
C GLN A 144 7.07 -2.01 20.16
N ILE A 145 6.32 -1.09 19.55
CA ILE A 145 4.86 -1.06 19.65
C ILE A 145 4.25 -2.37 19.15
N MET A 146 4.74 -2.89 18.03
CA MET A 146 4.27 -4.17 17.49
C MET A 146 4.52 -5.31 18.48
N GLN A 147 5.72 -5.42 19.02
CA GLN A 147 6.08 -6.49 19.98
C GLN A 147 5.23 -6.43 21.26
N GLU A 148 4.87 -5.25 21.71
CA GLU A 148 4.13 -5.06 22.96
C GLU A 148 2.62 -5.23 22.78
N TYR A 149 2.05 -4.65 21.71
CA TYR A 149 0.58 -4.55 21.58
C TYR A 149 -0.04 -5.51 20.59
N TYR A 150 0.71 -5.97 19.57
CA TYR A 150 0.23 -6.93 18.56
C TYR A 150 1.39 -7.76 17.98
N PRO A 151 2.09 -8.55 18.83
CA PRO A 151 3.18 -9.40 18.37
C PRO A 151 2.72 -10.32 17.24
N ILE A 152 3.52 -10.44 16.18
CA ILE A 152 3.15 -11.25 15.02
C ILE A 152 3.17 -12.73 15.41
N VAL A 153 2.01 -13.35 15.43
CA VAL A 153 1.82 -14.76 15.78
C VAL A 153 1.63 -15.66 14.56
N TYR A 154 1.32 -15.06 13.41
CA TYR A 154 1.20 -15.77 12.14
C TYR A 154 1.65 -14.87 10.99
N SER A 155 2.39 -15.46 10.05
CA SER A 155 2.90 -14.74 8.87
C SER A 155 2.67 -15.56 7.60
N TYR A 156 2.13 -14.90 6.56
CA TYR A 156 1.92 -15.48 5.25
C TYR A 156 2.24 -14.46 4.16
N LYS A 157 3.41 -14.63 3.53
CA LYS A 157 4.00 -13.68 2.59
C LYS A 157 3.41 -13.80 1.18
N VAL A 158 3.62 -12.76 0.36
CA VAL A 158 3.15 -12.70 -1.05
C VAL A 158 3.63 -13.91 -1.85
N ASP A 159 4.92 -14.27 -1.79
CA ASP A 159 5.45 -15.38 -2.56
C ASP A 159 4.90 -16.75 -2.13
N GLN A 160 4.55 -16.90 -0.87
CA GLN A 160 3.83 -18.08 -0.39
C GLN A 160 2.41 -18.13 -0.99
N ALA A 161 1.74 -16.98 -1.07
CA ALA A 161 0.40 -16.89 -1.66
C ALA A 161 0.41 -17.13 -3.17
N VAL A 162 1.44 -16.68 -3.87
CA VAL A 162 1.67 -16.98 -5.28
C VAL A 162 2.02 -18.46 -5.47
N GLY A 163 2.95 -19.00 -4.70
CA GLY A 163 3.37 -20.41 -4.76
C GLY A 163 2.25 -21.40 -4.46
N SER A 164 1.25 -20.97 -3.68
CA SER A 164 0.05 -21.77 -3.39
C SER A 164 -1.12 -21.53 -4.35
N GLY A 165 -0.95 -20.69 -5.37
CA GLY A 165 -1.99 -20.38 -6.34
C GLY A 165 -3.15 -19.51 -5.81
N ILE A 166 -3.01 -18.92 -4.61
CA ILE A 166 -4.01 -17.99 -4.06
C ILE A 166 -3.94 -16.64 -4.76
N LEU A 167 -2.73 -16.19 -5.11
CA LEU A 167 -2.49 -15.00 -5.91
C LEU A 167 -1.91 -15.39 -7.26
N ASN A 168 -2.22 -14.61 -8.29
CA ASN A 168 -1.62 -14.75 -9.61
C ASN A 168 -0.10 -14.54 -9.56
N ASP A 169 0.60 -15.15 -10.52
CA ASP A 169 2.03 -14.91 -10.69
C ASP A 169 2.32 -13.47 -11.12
N TYR A 170 3.55 -13.03 -10.98
CA TYR A 170 3.95 -11.66 -11.32
C TYR A 170 5.32 -11.59 -11.97
N ARG A 171 5.55 -10.51 -12.73
CA ARG A 171 6.86 -10.10 -13.24
C ARG A 171 7.06 -8.61 -12.95
N ILE A 172 8.21 -8.26 -12.40
CA ILE A 172 8.58 -6.87 -12.11
C ILE A 172 9.68 -6.45 -13.09
N TYR A 173 9.42 -5.37 -13.80
CA TYR A 173 10.34 -4.74 -14.72
C TYR A 173 10.80 -3.40 -14.15
N VAL A 174 12.04 -3.31 -13.72
CA VAL A 174 12.64 -2.07 -13.23
C VAL A 174 13.33 -1.39 -14.40
N HIS A 175 12.79 -0.25 -14.82
CA HIS A 175 13.31 0.53 -15.93
C HIS A 175 14.25 1.61 -15.40
N SER A 176 15.52 1.47 -15.67
CA SER A 176 16.57 2.42 -15.31
C SER A 176 16.69 3.49 -16.40
N ILE A 177 16.42 4.74 -16.03
CA ILE A 177 16.36 5.90 -16.92
C ILE A 177 17.47 6.86 -16.51
N GLU A 178 18.23 7.36 -17.47
CA GLU A 178 19.17 8.45 -17.24
C GLU A 178 18.44 9.79 -17.04
N LEU A 179 18.99 10.62 -16.16
CA LEU A 179 18.55 12.01 -16.05
C LEU A 179 18.87 12.75 -17.36
N SER A 180 17.89 13.46 -17.90
CA SER A 180 18.04 14.20 -19.16
C SER A 180 19.16 15.22 -19.09
N THR A 181 19.98 15.30 -20.14
CA THR A 181 21.01 16.32 -20.33
C THR A 181 20.51 17.53 -21.13
N ALA A 182 19.29 17.46 -21.68
CA ALA A 182 18.68 18.56 -22.41
C ALA A 182 18.27 19.69 -21.45
N ASN A 183 18.58 20.93 -21.81
CA ASN A 183 18.27 22.13 -21.01
C ASN A 183 16.78 22.49 -21.14
N THR A 184 15.90 21.66 -20.61
CA THR A 184 14.43 21.81 -20.70
C THR A 184 13.80 22.30 -19.39
N LEU A 185 14.56 22.29 -18.29
CA LEU A 185 14.07 22.81 -17.00
C LEU A 185 14.31 24.32 -16.91
N GLU A 186 13.30 25.03 -16.49
CA GLU A 186 13.41 26.47 -16.17
C GLU A 186 13.54 26.65 -14.65
N THR A 187 14.58 27.35 -14.23
CA THR A 187 14.78 27.71 -12.83
C THR A 187 13.86 28.87 -12.44
N LYS A 188 13.66 29.10 -11.14
CA LYS A 188 12.90 30.28 -10.63
C LYS A 188 13.42 31.62 -11.10
N GLN A 189 14.67 31.65 -11.56
CA GLN A 189 15.33 32.87 -12.05
C GLN A 189 15.28 32.97 -13.60
N GLY A 190 14.55 32.09 -14.27
CA GLY A 190 14.40 32.06 -15.72
C GLY A 190 15.57 31.41 -16.50
N TRP A 191 16.55 30.81 -15.81
CA TRP A 191 17.66 30.12 -16.48
C TRP A 191 17.25 28.71 -16.90
N LYS A 192 17.67 28.30 -18.08
CA LYS A 192 17.47 26.91 -18.54
C LYS A 192 18.57 26.00 -18.05
N THR A 193 18.19 24.84 -17.51
CA THR A 193 19.10 23.79 -17.04
C THR A 193 18.59 22.41 -17.43
N SER A 194 19.43 21.38 -17.28
CA SER A 194 19.02 19.98 -17.49
C SER A 194 18.66 19.31 -16.17
N GLU A 195 17.90 18.18 -16.25
CA GLU A 195 17.57 17.36 -15.07
C GLU A 195 18.85 16.91 -14.34
N ARG A 196 19.88 16.46 -15.10
CA ARG A 196 21.17 16.02 -14.56
C ARG A 196 21.87 17.15 -13.79
N LYS A 197 22.06 18.32 -14.40
CA LYS A 197 22.72 19.47 -13.75
C LYS A 197 21.95 19.95 -12.54
N ASN A 198 20.61 19.97 -12.62
CA ASN A 198 19.77 20.36 -11.49
C ASN A 198 19.92 19.40 -10.32
N TYR A 199 19.89 18.08 -10.59
CA TYR A 199 20.05 17.05 -9.56
C TYR A 199 21.44 17.11 -8.90
N GLU A 200 22.51 17.25 -9.69
CA GLU A 200 23.89 17.41 -9.18
C GLU A 200 24.04 18.65 -8.30
N TRP A 201 23.42 19.77 -8.69
CA TRP A 201 23.39 20.98 -7.88
C TRP A 201 22.67 20.76 -6.55
N LEU A 202 21.49 20.12 -6.57
CA LEU A 202 20.73 19.80 -5.36
C LEU A 202 21.52 18.87 -4.43
N ARG A 203 22.25 17.89 -4.99
CA ARG A 203 23.10 16.99 -4.22
C ARG A 203 24.20 17.77 -3.49
N ARG A 204 24.93 18.65 -4.18
CA ARG A 204 25.94 19.51 -3.55
C ARG A 204 25.33 20.36 -2.43
N GLN A 205 24.15 20.92 -2.69
CA GLN A 205 23.45 21.70 -1.66
C GLN A 205 23.12 20.88 -0.39
N ILE A 206 22.87 19.59 -0.50
CA ILE A 206 22.65 18.69 0.64
C ILE A 206 23.97 18.41 1.37
N GLU A 207 25.06 18.19 0.61
CA GLU A 207 26.40 17.91 1.16
C GLU A 207 26.97 19.10 1.93
N GLU A 208 26.76 20.31 1.43
CA GLU A 208 27.20 21.58 2.05
C GLU A 208 26.27 22.05 3.18
N ALA A 209 25.12 21.41 3.40
CA ALA A 209 24.15 21.85 4.38
C ALA A 209 24.55 21.49 5.81
N ASN A 210 24.29 22.41 6.73
CA ASN A 210 24.29 22.10 8.16
C ASN A 210 23.09 21.21 8.53
N ASP A 211 23.14 20.57 9.70
CA ASP A 211 22.11 19.60 10.11
C ASP A 211 20.69 20.17 10.15
N LYS A 212 20.53 21.45 10.49
CA LYS A 212 19.21 22.12 10.52
C LYS A 212 18.55 22.22 9.14
N ASN A 213 19.35 22.44 8.09
CA ASN A 213 18.84 22.68 6.74
C ASN A 213 18.92 21.45 5.82
N ARG A 214 19.71 20.44 6.20
CA ARG A 214 19.94 19.22 5.39
C ARG A 214 18.64 18.51 5.06
N PHE A 215 17.77 18.31 6.03
CA PHE A 215 16.48 17.66 5.83
C PHE A 215 15.59 18.37 4.82
N MET A 216 15.49 19.71 4.90
CA MET A 216 14.70 20.48 3.93
C MET A 216 15.28 20.40 2.52
N LYS A 217 16.62 20.44 2.37
CA LYS A 217 17.28 20.28 1.06
C LYS A 217 17.07 18.88 0.48
N GLN A 218 17.04 17.85 1.31
CA GLN A 218 16.68 16.50 0.88
C GLN A 218 15.24 16.44 0.35
N ILE A 219 14.27 17.09 1.02
CA ILE A 219 12.88 17.18 0.53
C ILE A 219 12.83 17.86 -0.83
N PHE A 220 13.55 18.95 -1.04
CA PHE A 220 13.61 19.65 -2.34
C PHE A 220 14.20 18.77 -3.44
N CYS A 221 15.28 18.04 -3.16
CA CYS A 221 15.87 17.08 -4.10
C CYS A 221 14.89 15.98 -4.51
N VAL A 222 14.20 15.39 -3.54
CA VAL A 222 13.16 14.37 -3.79
C VAL A 222 12.00 14.96 -4.59
N SER A 223 11.57 16.18 -4.26
CA SER A 223 10.49 16.87 -4.99
C SER A 223 10.88 17.11 -6.46
N ALA A 224 12.13 17.51 -6.72
CA ALA A 224 12.63 17.69 -8.08
C ALA A 224 12.62 16.37 -8.87
N LEU A 225 13.13 15.27 -8.30
CA LEU A 225 13.10 13.94 -8.94
C LEU A 225 11.67 13.51 -9.33
N LYS A 226 10.68 13.88 -8.53
CA LYS A 226 9.27 13.57 -8.82
C LYS A 226 8.69 14.37 -9.98
N GLN A 227 9.24 15.53 -10.27
CA GLN A 227 8.72 16.49 -11.25
C GLN A 227 9.44 16.43 -12.61
N TYR A 228 10.58 15.75 -12.71
CA TYR A 228 11.32 15.65 -13.94
C TYR A 228 10.50 14.96 -15.05
N ALA A 229 10.55 15.54 -16.25
CA ALA A 229 9.73 15.13 -17.37
C ALA A 229 10.14 13.80 -18.00
N SER A 230 11.40 13.38 -17.88
CA SER A 230 11.90 12.17 -18.54
C SER A 230 11.17 10.90 -18.09
N LYS A 231 10.81 10.76 -16.81
CA LYS A 231 9.97 9.63 -16.35
C LYS A 231 8.56 9.66 -16.93
N GLU A 232 7.98 10.84 -17.07
CA GLU A 232 6.66 10.99 -17.68
C GLU A 232 6.69 10.59 -19.17
N ILE A 233 7.68 11.07 -19.92
CA ILE A 233 7.88 10.70 -21.32
C ILE A 233 8.07 9.17 -21.44
N TYR A 234 8.85 8.61 -20.53
CA TYR A 234 9.14 7.18 -20.54
C TYR A 234 7.91 6.33 -20.15
N SER A 235 7.12 6.79 -19.19
CA SER A 235 5.89 6.11 -18.80
C SER A 235 4.92 5.99 -19.97
N ARG A 236 4.81 7.03 -20.80
CA ARG A 236 4.00 7.00 -22.03
C ARG A 236 4.55 6.00 -23.06
N ARG A 237 5.89 5.88 -23.18
CA ARG A 237 6.51 4.85 -24.04
C ARG A 237 6.25 3.43 -23.53
N CYS A 238 6.27 3.22 -22.20
CA CYS A 238 5.86 1.94 -21.62
C CYS A 238 4.40 1.65 -21.91
N LEU A 239 3.54 2.63 -21.71
CA LEU A 239 2.10 2.51 -21.93
C LEU A 239 1.75 2.16 -23.38
N SER A 240 2.45 2.75 -24.35
CA SER A 240 2.23 2.48 -25.78
C SER A 240 2.62 1.06 -26.21
N LYS A 241 3.44 0.36 -25.42
CA LYS A 241 3.83 -1.03 -25.68
C LYS A 241 2.87 -2.06 -25.03
N ILE A 242 1.96 -1.61 -24.18
CA ILE A 242 0.96 -2.48 -23.55
C ILE A 242 -0.23 -2.62 -24.51
N PRO A 243 -0.70 -3.86 -24.80
CA PRO A 243 -1.87 -4.08 -25.67
C PRO A 243 -3.08 -3.22 -25.25
N ALA A 244 -3.80 -2.66 -26.23
CA ALA A 244 -4.85 -1.68 -25.95
C ALA A 244 -6.04 -2.24 -25.16
N ASP A 245 -6.29 -3.54 -25.23
CA ASP A 245 -7.30 -4.30 -24.53
C ASP A 245 -6.90 -4.70 -23.10
N GLU A 246 -5.62 -4.69 -22.75
CA GLU A 246 -5.16 -5.02 -21.40
C GLU A 246 -5.22 -3.80 -20.48
N LYS A 247 -5.85 -3.94 -19.31
CA LYS A 247 -5.96 -2.86 -18.32
C LYS A 247 -4.61 -2.49 -17.72
N CYS A 248 -4.31 -1.19 -17.69
CA CYS A 248 -3.11 -0.63 -17.08
C CYS A 248 -3.45 0.55 -16.16
N LEU A 249 -3.00 0.47 -14.90
CA LEU A 249 -3.10 1.54 -13.92
C LEU A 249 -1.73 2.23 -13.78
N ILE A 250 -1.69 3.55 -13.91
CA ILE A 250 -0.48 4.35 -13.81
C ILE A 250 -0.49 5.13 -12.49
N PHE A 251 0.50 4.91 -11.64
CA PHE A 251 0.69 5.67 -10.40
C PHE A 251 1.63 6.85 -10.63
N ALA A 252 1.04 8.03 -10.77
CA ALA A 252 1.74 9.31 -10.86
C ALA A 252 1.97 9.94 -9.47
N ASN A 253 2.81 10.97 -9.39
CA ASN A 253 3.11 11.65 -8.12
C ASN A 253 2.31 12.92 -7.92
N THR A 254 1.96 13.59 -8.99
CA THR A 254 1.19 14.83 -8.98
C THR A 254 -0.02 14.71 -9.88
N ILE A 255 -1.03 15.54 -9.62
CA ILE A 255 -2.26 15.59 -10.40
C ILE A 255 -1.93 15.96 -11.85
N ASP A 256 -1.16 17.03 -12.04
CA ASP A 256 -0.78 17.49 -13.37
C ASP A 256 -0.01 16.43 -14.18
N GLN A 257 0.84 15.64 -13.49
CA GLN A 257 1.54 14.52 -14.10
C GLN A 257 0.57 13.40 -14.53
N ALA A 258 -0.40 13.07 -13.68
CA ALA A 258 -1.41 12.07 -13.99
C ALA A 258 -2.24 12.47 -15.21
N GLU A 259 -2.69 13.72 -15.27
CA GLU A 259 -3.49 14.27 -16.38
C GLU A 259 -2.70 14.34 -17.70
N ARG A 260 -1.39 14.62 -17.63
CA ARG A 260 -0.53 14.63 -18.83
C ARG A 260 -0.21 13.23 -19.36
N ILE A 261 -0.15 12.21 -18.50
CA ILE A 261 0.17 10.83 -18.92
C ILE A 261 -1.05 10.15 -19.55
N CYS A 262 -2.21 10.32 -18.96
CA CYS A 262 -3.42 9.65 -19.41
C CYS A 262 -4.62 10.62 -19.38
N LYS A 263 -5.47 10.58 -20.41
CA LYS A 263 -6.69 11.37 -20.50
C LYS A 263 -7.61 11.12 -19.30
N ASP A 264 -7.75 9.85 -18.93
CA ASP A 264 -8.57 9.44 -17.80
C ASP A 264 -7.71 9.34 -16.54
N SER A 265 -8.07 10.15 -15.53
CA SER A 265 -7.32 10.25 -14.28
C SER A 265 -8.24 10.25 -13.08
N HIS A 266 -7.76 9.68 -11.96
CA HIS A 266 -8.45 9.66 -10.67
C HIS A 266 -7.57 10.26 -9.57
N HIS A 267 -8.05 11.33 -8.92
CA HIS A 267 -7.31 12.07 -7.89
C HIS A 267 -8.24 12.94 -7.04
N SER A 268 -7.76 13.44 -5.92
CA SER A 268 -8.54 14.16 -4.89
C SER A 268 -9.27 15.43 -5.36
N LYS A 269 -8.82 16.08 -6.43
CA LYS A 269 -9.50 17.27 -7.00
C LYS A 269 -10.70 16.90 -7.88
N LYS A 270 -10.74 15.68 -8.43
CA LYS A 270 -11.91 15.20 -9.17
C LYS A 270 -12.86 14.56 -8.17
N LYS A 271 -13.98 15.25 -7.88
CA LYS A 271 -15.08 14.70 -7.05
C LYS A 271 -15.82 13.55 -7.75
N ASP A 272 -15.71 13.48 -9.07
CA ASP A 272 -16.36 12.48 -9.92
C ASP A 272 -15.49 11.22 -10.02
N SER A 273 -16.07 10.08 -9.64
CA SER A 273 -15.46 8.76 -9.75
C SER A 273 -15.75 8.06 -11.08
N SER A 274 -16.38 8.73 -12.04
CA SER A 274 -16.82 8.14 -13.33
C SER A 274 -15.70 7.44 -14.10
N ALA A 275 -14.49 8.04 -14.14
CA ALA A 275 -13.32 7.43 -14.76
C ALA A 275 -12.89 6.14 -14.07
N LEU A 276 -12.96 6.08 -12.73
CA LEU A 276 -12.64 4.87 -11.97
C LEU A 276 -13.70 3.78 -12.21
N GLU A 277 -14.96 4.13 -12.23
CA GLU A 277 -16.05 3.17 -12.48
C GLU A 277 -16.01 2.65 -13.93
N ALA A 278 -15.73 3.51 -14.91
CA ALA A 278 -15.52 3.11 -16.30
C ALA A 278 -14.30 2.16 -16.43
N PHE A 279 -13.22 2.42 -15.67
CA PHE A 279 -12.07 1.55 -15.63
C PHE A 279 -12.35 0.19 -14.98
N LYS A 280 -13.12 0.17 -13.89
CA LYS A 280 -13.58 -1.09 -13.26
C LYS A 280 -14.46 -1.89 -14.21
N ALA A 281 -15.42 -1.24 -14.87
CA ALA A 281 -16.32 -1.85 -15.84
C ALA A 281 -15.61 -2.34 -17.12
N GLY A 282 -14.40 -1.81 -17.43
CA GLY A 282 -13.67 -2.15 -18.65
C GLY A 282 -14.02 -1.29 -19.87
N SER A 283 -14.80 -0.24 -19.69
CA SER A 283 -15.12 0.72 -20.76
C SER A 283 -13.90 1.54 -21.17
N ILE A 284 -12.95 1.72 -20.23
CA ILE A 284 -11.61 2.24 -20.49
C ILE A 284 -10.56 1.27 -19.94
N THR A 285 -9.42 1.20 -20.62
CA THR A 285 -8.33 0.28 -20.27
C THR A 285 -7.10 0.98 -19.70
N ARG A 286 -7.10 2.30 -19.65
CA ARG A 286 -6.00 3.14 -19.14
C ARG A 286 -6.54 4.11 -18.11
N LEU A 287 -5.91 4.13 -16.92
CA LEU A 287 -6.24 5.08 -15.87
C LEU A 287 -4.96 5.52 -15.16
N SER A 288 -4.78 6.82 -14.98
CA SER A 288 -3.74 7.36 -14.10
C SER A 288 -4.32 7.75 -12.74
N ALA A 289 -3.56 7.53 -11.68
CA ALA A 289 -3.99 7.84 -10.32
C ALA A 289 -2.88 8.47 -9.48
N VAL A 290 -3.28 9.33 -8.55
CA VAL A 290 -2.39 9.92 -7.55
C VAL A 290 -2.82 9.46 -6.17
N GLU A 291 -1.98 8.66 -5.51
CA GLU A 291 -2.10 8.15 -4.12
C GLU A 291 -3.43 7.47 -3.71
N GLN A 292 -4.58 7.87 -4.24
CA GLN A 292 -5.91 7.44 -3.76
C GLN A 292 -6.21 5.95 -4.00
N LEU A 293 -5.69 5.36 -5.07
CA LEU A 293 -5.92 3.95 -5.39
C LEU A 293 -4.88 3.00 -4.76
N SER A 294 -4.05 3.49 -3.85
CA SER A 294 -3.07 2.64 -3.14
C SER A 294 -3.70 1.73 -2.08
N GLU A 295 -4.93 2.01 -1.64
CA GLU A 295 -5.64 1.25 -0.59
C GLU A 295 -7.14 1.13 -0.89
N GLY A 296 -7.75 0.00 -0.54
CA GLY A 296 -9.22 -0.19 -0.48
C GLY A 296 -9.96 -0.53 -1.78
N VAL A 297 -9.42 -0.29 -3.00
CA VAL A 297 -10.17 -0.46 -4.26
C VAL A 297 -9.77 -1.73 -5.01
N THR A 298 -10.75 -2.55 -5.39
CA THR A 298 -10.57 -3.72 -6.26
C THR A 298 -10.82 -3.34 -7.72
N ILE A 299 -9.90 -3.67 -8.64
CA ILE A 299 -10.01 -3.39 -10.08
C ILE A 299 -10.00 -4.73 -10.84
N PRO A 300 -11.17 -5.20 -11.34
CA PRO A 300 -11.24 -6.46 -12.09
C PRO A 300 -10.41 -6.42 -13.38
N GLY A 301 -9.70 -7.51 -13.70
CA GLY A 301 -8.93 -7.64 -14.95
C GLY A 301 -7.71 -6.70 -15.05
N LEU A 302 -7.20 -6.17 -13.94
CA LEU A 302 -5.99 -5.35 -13.94
C LEU A 302 -4.76 -6.23 -14.14
N LYS A 303 -4.06 -6.09 -15.28
CA LYS A 303 -2.86 -6.86 -15.63
C LYS A 303 -1.57 -6.08 -15.49
N HIS A 304 -1.61 -4.77 -15.72
CA HIS A 304 -0.42 -3.92 -15.71
C HIS A 304 -0.52 -2.80 -14.72
N ILE A 305 0.59 -2.49 -14.05
CA ILE A 305 0.78 -1.23 -13.35
C ILE A 305 2.08 -0.57 -13.79
N ILE A 306 2.08 0.76 -13.85
CA ILE A 306 3.28 1.57 -14.04
C ILE A 306 3.44 2.46 -12.81
N ILE A 307 4.56 2.33 -12.11
CA ILE A 307 4.88 3.12 -10.92
C ILE A 307 5.99 4.09 -11.30
N LEU A 308 5.68 5.39 -11.36
CA LEU A 308 6.66 6.41 -11.72
C LEU A 308 7.72 6.59 -10.65
N HIS A 309 7.36 6.43 -9.38
CA HIS A 309 8.32 6.50 -8.27
C HIS A 309 7.97 5.49 -7.17
N ALA A 310 8.93 4.66 -6.81
CA ALA A 310 8.91 3.89 -5.58
C ALA A 310 9.44 4.81 -4.48
N TYR A 311 8.56 5.45 -3.76
CA TYR A 311 8.95 6.35 -2.65
C TYR A 311 9.84 5.64 -1.61
N GLY A 312 10.61 6.42 -0.83
CA GLY A 312 11.37 5.94 0.33
C GLY A 312 10.52 5.25 1.42
N ASN A 313 9.24 5.05 1.17
CA ASN A 313 8.34 4.21 1.96
C ASN A 313 8.07 2.91 1.20
N GLU A 314 8.81 1.87 1.55
CA GLU A 314 8.73 0.51 1.00
C GLU A 314 7.29 -0.01 0.97
N LYS A 315 6.50 0.33 2.00
CA LYS A 315 5.11 -0.10 2.17
C LYS A 315 4.20 0.42 1.06
N LYS A 316 4.37 1.69 0.64
CA LYS A 316 3.54 2.27 -0.44
C LYS A 316 3.79 1.57 -1.78
N ALA A 317 5.03 1.20 -2.09
CA ALA A 317 5.34 0.47 -3.31
C ALA A 317 4.76 -0.95 -3.29
N SER A 318 4.95 -1.68 -2.18
CA SER A 318 4.38 -3.02 -1.99
C SER A 318 2.84 -3.00 -2.07
N GLN A 319 2.18 -1.98 -1.50
CA GLN A 319 0.74 -1.80 -1.60
C GLN A 319 0.28 -1.57 -3.05
N LYS A 320 1.00 -0.74 -3.82
CA LYS A 320 0.70 -0.53 -5.25
C LYS A 320 0.86 -1.82 -6.05
N ILE A 321 1.94 -2.58 -5.81
CA ILE A 321 2.17 -3.89 -6.43
C ILE A 321 1.03 -4.86 -6.07
N GLY A 322 0.63 -4.92 -4.81
CA GLY A 322 -0.45 -5.76 -4.36
C GLY A 322 -1.81 -5.49 -5.02
N ARG A 323 -1.99 -4.33 -5.70
CA ARG A 323 -3.22 -4.03 -6.44
C ARG A 323 -3.40 -4.88 -7.68
N VAL A 324 -2.32 -5.31 -8.30
CA VAL A 324 -2.37 -6.16 -9.50
C VAL A 324 -2.28 -7.65 -9.14
N LEU A 325 -1.83 -7.98 -7.92
CA LEU A 325 -1.79 -9.36 -7.44
C LEU A 325 -3.19 -9.78 -6.95
N ARG A 326 -3.83 -10.71 -7.66
CA ARG A 326 -5.21 -11.10 -7.44
C ARG A 326 -5.46 -12.59 -7.62
N LEU A 327 -6.69 -12.99 -7.27
CA LEU A 327 -7.22 -14.34 -7.30
C LEU A 327 -7.52 -14.85 -8.73
N ASN A 328 -6.63 -14.59 -9.68
CA ASN A 328 -6.74 -15.18 -11.01
C ASN A 328 -5.42 -15.89 -11.35
N PRO A 329 -5.27 -17.17 -10.98
CA PRO A 329 -4.01 -17.92 -11.11
C PRO A 329 -3.52 -18.05 -12.56
N ASP A 330 -4.41 -17.88 -13.55
CA ASP A 330 -4.09 -18.03 -14.97
C ASP A 330 -3.47 -16.75 -15.60
N GLU A 331 -3.44 -15.65 -14.86
CA GLU A 331 -2.90 -14.39 -15.33
C GLU A 331 -1.58 -14.02 -14.64
N VAL A 332 -0.62 -13.49 -15.41
CA VAL A 332 0.63 -12.96 -14.86
C VAL A 332 0.54 -11.44 -14.77
N ALA A 333 0.65 -10.92 -13.55
CA ALA A 333 0.71 -9.48 -13.31
C ALA A 333 2.05 -8.90 -13.79
N LYS A 334 2.01 -7.79 -14.52
CA LYS A 334 3.21 -7.10 -15.03
C LYS A 334 3.35 -5.74 -14.36
N ILE A 335 4.41 -5.59 -13.60
CA ILE A 335 4.69 -4.41 -12.79
C ILE A 335 5.88 -3.67 -13.42
N HIS A 336 5.68 -2.43 -13.84
CA HIS A 336 6.71 -1.56 -14.38
C HIS A 336 7.05 -0.48 -13.36
N ILE A 337 8.30 -0.45 -12.91
CA ILE A 337 8.80 0.55 -11.96
C ILE A 337 9.86 1.40 -12.66
N LEU A 338 9.69 2.72 -12.64
CA LEU A 338 10.63 3.64 -13.25
C LEU A 338 11.58 4.19 -12.17
N GLN A 339 12.87 4.10 -12.39
CA GLN A 339 13.89 4.67 -11.52
C GLN A 339 14.89 5.51 -12.30
N TYR A 340 15.45 6.54 -11.68
CA TYR A 340 16.59 7.26 -12.22
C TYR A 340 17.89 6.60 -11.80
N GLU A 341 18.75 6.29 -12.75
CA GLU A 341 20.09 5.75 -12.51
C GLU A 341 20.94 6.74 -11.68
N SER A 342 21.79 6.19 -10.82
CA SER A 342 22.74 6.95 -9.99
C SER A 342 22.07 8.00 -9.09
N THR A 343 20.83 7.75 -8.70
CA THR A 343 20.09 8.62 -7.78
C THR A 343 19.57 7.84 -6.57
N ILE A 344 18.97 8.56 -5.62
CA ILE A 344 18.31 7.94 -4.44
C ILE A 344 17.15 7.03 -4.85
N ASP A 345 16.58 7.18 -6.04
CA ASP A 345 15.52 6.33 -6.57
C ASP A 345 15.94 4.84 -6.61
N GLU A 346 17.18 4.53 -7.03
CA GLU A 346 17.67 3.15 -7.05
C GLU A 346 17.64 2.50 -5.66
N THR A 347 18.06 3.27 -4.65
CA THR A 347 18.02 2.80 -3.27
C THR A 347 16.60 2.52 -2.81
N TRP A 348 15.65 3.38 -3.17
CA TRP A 348 14.25 3.21 -2.81
C TRP A 348 13.59 2.03 -3.53
N VAL A 349 13.85 1.87 -4.82
CA VAL A 349 13.35 0.71 -5.59
C VAL A 349 13.91 -0.58 -5.04
N LYS A 350 15.23 -0.64 -4.77
CA LYS A 350 15.87 -1.82 -4.18
C LYS A 350 15.22 -2.21 -2.86
N ARG A 351 15.04 -1.25 -1.94
CA ARG A 351 14.37 -1.48 -0.65
C ARG A 351 12.92 -1.93 -0.81
N ALA A 352 12.18 -1.31 -1.73
CA ALA A 352 10.79 -1.66 -1.98
C ALA A 352 10.60 -3.08 -2.51
N LEU A 353 11.62 -3.63 -3.16
CA LEU A 353 11.59 -4.94 -3.79
C LEU A 353 12.31 -6.04 -2.98
N GLU A 354 12.90 -5.73 -1.83
CA GLU A 354 13.63 -6.71 -1.01
C GLU A 354 12.81 -7.95 -0.61
N GLU A 355 11.50 -7.81 -0.44
CA GLU A 355 10.61 -8.91 -0.02
C GLU A 355 10.00 -9.70 -1.18
N PHE A 356 10.26 -9.29 -2.42
CA PHE A 356 9.78 -9.98 -3.60
C PHE A 356 10.84 -10.96 -4.12
N ASN A 357 10.38 -12.04 -4.75
CA ASN A 357 11.27 -13.02 -5.36
C ASN A 357 12.14 -12.37 -6.43
N GLN A 358 13.46 -12.39 -6.23
CA GLN A 358 14.43 -11.72 -7.11
C GLN A 358 14.46 -12.32 -8.51
N ASP A 359 14.14 -13.61 -8.70
CA ASP A 359 14.07 -14.26 -10.00
C ASP A 359 12.93 -13.73 -10.87
N LYS A 360 11.95 -13.05 -10.25
CA LYS A 360 10.81 -12.40 -10.93
C LYS A 360 11.06 -10.93 -11.26
N ILE A 361 12.25 -10.42 -10.93
CA ILE A 361 12.61 -9.00 -11.14
C ILE A 361 13.61 -8.92 -12.30
N LYS A 362 13.26 -8.14 -13.31
CA LYS A 362 14.15 -7.86 -14.47
C LYS A 362 14.49 -6.38 -14.49
N TYR A 363 15.78 -6.06 -14.46
CA TYR A 363 16.30 -4.72 -14.65
C TYR A 363 16.51 -4.46 -16.16
N ILE A 364 16.00 -3.34 -16.66
CA ILE A 364 16.06 -2.91 -18.05
C ILE A 364 16.77 -1.57 -18.08
N LYS A 365 17.96 -1.55 -18.67
CA LYS A 365 18.67 -0.30 -18.99
C LYS A 365 18.20 0.24 -20.34
N LEU A 366 18.16 1.55 -20.44
CA LEU A 366 17.59 2.28 -21.58
C LEU A 366 18.55 3.30 -22.11
#